data_9649329db784dc5144e118042f7471c6
#
_entry.id   9649329db784dc5144e118042f7471c6
#
_cell.length_a   1.000
_cell.length_b   1.000
_cell.length_c   1.000
_cell.angle_alpha   90.00
_cell.angle_beta   90.00
_cell.angle_gamma   90.00
#
_symmetry.space_group_name_H-M   'P 1'
#
loop_
_entity.id
_entity.type
_entity.pdbx_description
1 polymer ?
#
loop_
_entity_poly.entity_id
_entity_poly.type
_entity_poly.pdbx_seq_one_letter_code
_entity_poly.pdbx_strand_id
1 'polypeptide(L)'
;MKRIIAGICRTLLGVVFVFSGVVKAIDPLGTVYKIEDYLKAFGGFFTDLLPLAEAAAWGLIVLELLLGVCMLLNVRTQWTSWIALTFYCVMTPLTLYIALTNPVSDCGCFGDAIVLTNWQTFWKNVILILLAIILIVLRKSVRELWQAWMEGVIALVTILLAVAFMGWTKNHLPIKDFRPYKIGNHIPTLMEYPEDAEQDLYEISLVYAQNGVEQTFTIENYPKGDSTWTYVRTDSKLIKKGYEPPIHDLEIINAEGEDLTWDILESEEPVTLVVMYDLAKADKKQMDKVERLLGEEAKGLLGDEAKGLLGDEAKGYILTGSGTDEIISFSLEYPALSECICTCDPVTLKTIVRANPGVVVLQNGVVIDKYNVRNR
;
A
#
# COMPACT_ATOMS: atom_id res chain seq x y z
N MET A 1 9.67 -29.45 30.24
CA MET A 1 8.41 -29.01 29.63
C MET A 1 8.32 -27.48 29.52
N LYS A 2 8.36 -26.71 30.64
CA LYS A 2 8.27 -25.22 30.61
C LYS A 2 9.28 -24.53 29.66
N ARG A 3 10.55 -24.98 29.67
CA ARG A 3 11.61 -24.44 28.76
C ARG A 3 11.31 -24.67 27.28
N ILE A 4 10.75 -25.83 26.94
CA ILE A 4 10.38 -26.17 25.55
C ILE A 4 9.23 -25.30 25.10
N ILE A 5 8.17 -25.16 25.90
CA ILE A 5 7.02 -24.30 25.58
C ILE A 5 7.47 -22.85 25.42
N ALA A 6 8.28 -22.31 26.34
CA ALA A 6 8.82 -20.96 26.19
C ALA A 6 9.67 -20.79 24.94
N GLY A 7 10.46 -21.80 24.57
CA GLY A 7 11.24 -21.82 23.33
C GLY A 7 10.34 -21.76 22.09
N ILE A 8 9.29 -22.57 22.05
CA ILE A 8 8.33 -22.60 20.95
C ILE A 8 7.62 -21.26 20.80
N CYS A 9 7.04 -20.71 21.89
CA CYS A 9 6.37 -19.42 21.87
C CYS A 9 7.30 -18.30 21.39
N ARG A 10 8.53 -18.26 21.88
CA ARG A 10 9.55 -17.30 21.51
C ARG A 10 9.89 -17.39 20.01
N THR A 11 10.11 -18.62 19.51
CA THR A 11 10.45 -18.83 18.11
C THR A 11 9.30 -18.45 17.17
N LEU A 12 8.07 -18.83 17.51
CA LEU A 12 6.89 -18.46 16.71
C LEU A 12 6.71 -16.94 16.65
N LEU A 13 6.78 -16.25 17.80
CA LEU A 13 6.71 -14.79 17.83
C LEU A 13 7.86 -14.16 17.03
N GLY A 14 9.09 -14.67 17.19
CA GLY A 14 10.25 -14.19 16.47
C GLY A 14 10.13 -14.34 14.96
N VAL A 15 9.65 -15.48 14.47
CA VAL A 15 9.41 -15.71 13.04
C VAL A 15 8.39 -14.73 12.49
N VAL A 16 7.26 -14.52 13.19
CA VAL A 16 6.22 -13.58 12.75
C VAL A 16 6.75 -12.15 12.69
N PHE A 17 7.51 -11.71 13.71
CA PHE A 17 8.12 -10.37 13.72
C PHE A 17 9.15 -10.19 12.61
N VAL A 18 10.06 -11.18 12.39
CA VAL A 18 11.04 -11.09 11.28
C VAL A 18 10.32 -11.06 9.94
N PHE A 19 9.34 -11.94 9.72
CA PHE A 19 8.60 -11.98 8.48
C PHE A 19 7.89 -10.64 8.20
N SER A 20 7.15 -10.12 9.20
CA SER A 20 6.46 -8.83 9.13
C SER A 20 7.44 -7.68 8.83
N GLY A 21 8.54 -7.60 9.58
CA GLY A 21 9.55 -6.56 9.40
C GLY A 21 10.29 -6.64 8.06
N VAL A 22 10.63 -7.86 7.59
CA VAL A 22 11.31 -8.05 6.29
C VAL A 22 10.41 -7.62 5.13
N VAL A 23 9.16 -8.05 5.12
CA VAL A 23 8.22 -7.68 4.05
C VAL A 23 8.01 -6.17 3.98
N LYS A 24 7.84 -5.51 5.14
CA LYS A 24 7.74 -4.05 5.21
C LYS A 24 9.06 -3.35 4.84
N ALA A 25 10.20 -3.92 5.17
CA ALA A 25 11.50 -3.37 4.77
C ALA A 25 11.75 -3.49 3.25
N ILE A 26 11.16 -4.47 2.58
CA ILE A 26 11.19 -4.60 1.11
C ILE A 26 10.39 -3.44 0.48
N ASP A 27 9.23 -3.05 1.02
CA ASP A 27 8.44 -1.89 0.57
C ASP A 27 8.15 -0.93 1.75
N PRO A 28 9.13 -0.13 2.19
CA PRO A 28 8.92 0.79 3.31
C PRO A 28 7.92 1.91 2.97
N LEU A 29 7.83 2.34 1.70
CA LEU A 29 6.87 3.35 1.26
C LEU A 29 5.43 2.82 1.34
N GLY A 30 5.19 1.55 1.03
CA GLY A 30 3.88 0.93 1.24
C GLY A 30 3.43 0.98 2.71
N THR A 31 4.39 0.80 3.66
CA THR A 31 4.11 0.95 5.09
C THR A 31 3.80 2.41 5.46
N VAL A 32 4.51 3.39 4.86
CA VAL A 32 4.22 4.82 5.05
C VAL A 32 2.79 5.13 4.62
N TYR A 33 2.41 4.73 3.41
CA TYR A 33 1.06 4.98 2.87
C TYR A 33 -0.03 4.36 3.75
N LYS A 34 0.18 3.13 4.24
CA LYS A 34 -0.76 2.52 5.19
C LYS A 34 -0.92 3.31 6.47
N ILE A 35 0.18 3.85 7.05
CA ILE A 35 0.09 4.70 8.22
C ILE A 35 -0.64 6.00 7.90
N GLU A 36 -0.38 6.62 6.75
CA GLU A 36 -1.12 7.80 6.29
C GLU A 36 -2.63 7.53 6.18
N ASP A 37 -3.00 6.36 5.61
CA ASP A 37 -4.42 5.96 5.48
C ASP A 37 -5.08 5.82 6.85
N TYR A 38 -4.40 5.23 7.85
CA TYR A 38 -4.89 5.18 9.22
C TYR A 38 -5.07 6.56 9.82
N LEU A 39 -4.07 7.44 9.68
CA LEU A 39 -4.13 8.79 10.24
C LEU A 39 -5.28 9.59 9.61
N LYS A 40 -5.50 9.45 8.31
CA LYS A 40 -6.64 10.07 7.60
C LYS A 40 -7.99 9.47 8.05
N ALA A 41 -8.08 8.15 8.17
CA ALA A 41 -9.30 7.45 8.57
C ALA A 41 -9.74 7.78 10.00
N PHE A 42 -8.78 8.00 10.92
CA PHE A 42 -9.09 8.44 12.28
C PHE A 42 -9.45 9.93 12.36
N GLY A 43 -8.98 10.75 11.42
CA GLY A 43 -9.31 12.17 11.33
C GLY A 43 -8.87 13.02 12.51
N GLY A 44 -9.33 14.28 12.54
CA GLY A 44 -9.05 15.20 13.66
C GLY A 44 -7.56 15.37 13.94
N PHE A 45 -7.15 15.26 15.20
CA PHE A 45 -5.74 15.39 15.64
C PHE A 45 -4.78 14.42 14.91
N PHE A 46 -5.26 13.26 14.47
CA PHE A 46 -4.39 12.29 13.79
C PHE A 46 -3.92 12.79 12.42
N THR A 47 -4.67 13.64 11.74
CA THR A 47 -4.23 14.24 10.47
C THR A 47 -3.03 15.17 10.64
N ASP A 48 -2.87 15.79 11.79
CA ASP A 48 -1.71 16.65 12.09
C ASP A 48 -0.42 15.82 12.24
N LEU A 49 -0.54 14.50 12.43
CA LEU A 49 0.60 13.58 12.54
C LEU A 49 1.08 13.04 11.18
N LEU A 50 0.42 13.37 10.05
CA LEU A 50 0.83 12.93 8.72
C LEU A 50 2.32 13.18 8.40
N PRO A 51 2.93 14.32 8.78
CA PRO A 51 4.36 14.54 8.55
C PRO A 51 5.28 13.54 9.28
N LEU A 52 4.77 12.85 10.30
CA LEU A 52 5.52 11.85 11.06
C LEU A 52 5.33 10.41 10.54
N ALA A 53 4.48 10.21 9.53
CA ALA A 53 4.15 8.86 9.01
C ALA A 53 5.39 8.10 8.53
N GLU A 54 6.31 8.76 7.84
CA GLU A 54 7.57 8.12 7.41
C GLU A 54 8.42 7.67 8.59
N ALA A 55 8.62 8.54 9.58
CA ALA A 55 9.40 8.21 10.77
C ALA A 55 8.75 7.07 11.59
N ALA A 56 7.42 7.09 11.69
CA ALA A 56 6.66 6.03 12.35
C ALA A 56 6.78 4.68 11.62
N ALA A 57 6.71 4.68 10.29
CA ALA A 57 6.90 3.48 9.46
C ALA A 57 8.31 2.89 9.65
N TRP A 58 9.34 3.72 9.55
CA TRP A 58 10.71 3.28 9.74
C TRP A 58 10.95 2.74 11.14
N GLY A 59 10.42 3.44 12.17
CA GLY A 59 10.48 3.00 13.57
C GLY A 59 9.78 1.66 13.79
N LEU A 60 8.60 1.46 13.21
CA LEU A 60 7.83 0.21 13.28
C LEU A 60 8.61 -0.96 12.65
N ILE A 61 9.16 -0.77 11.45
CA ILE A 61 9.92 -1.80 10.73
C ILE A 61 11.17 -2.21 11.52
N VAL A 62 11.93 -1.21 12.02
CA VAL A 62 13.13 -1.47 12.85
C VAL A 62 12.75 -2.20 14.13
N LEU A 63 11.66 -1.79 14.81
CA LEU A 63 11.19 -2.45 16.03
C LEU A 63 10.79 -3.90 15.77
N GLU A 64 10.05 -4.19 14.71
CA GLU A 64 9.65 -5.57 14.35
C GLU A 64 10.87 -6.45 14.04
N LEU A 65 11.80 -5.95 13.23
CA LEU A 65 13.03 -6.69 12.91
C LEU A 65 13.89 -6.93 14.15
N LEU A 66 14.06 -5.92 14.99
CA LEU A 66 14.83 -6.01 16.22
C LEU A 66 14.21 -7.03 17.20
N LEU A 67 12.89 -6.94 17.43
CA LEU A 67 12.18 -7.89 18.28
C LEU A 67 12.28 -9.31 17.72
N GLY A 68 12.07 -9.48 16.43
CA GLY A 68 12.11 -10.77 15.76
C GLY A 68 13.51 -11.41 15.85
N VAL A 69 14.56 -10.69 15.51
CA VAL A 69 15.97 -11.18 15.60
C VAL A 69 16.34 -11.47 17.05
N CYS A 70 16.06 -10.57 17.98
CA CYS A 70 16.35 -10.79 19.40
C CYS A 70 15.63 -12.01 19.96
N MET A 71 14.36 -12.24 19.56
CA MET A 71 13.63 -13.44 19.96
C MET A 71 14.22 -14.70 19.35
N LEU A 72 14.52 -14.73 18.05
CA LEU A 72 15.10 -15.90 17.40
C LEU A 72 16.47 -16.26 17.98
N LEU A 73 17.32 -15.28 18.20
CA LEU A 73 18.67 -15.46 18.73
C LEU A 73 18.68 -15.60 20.28
N ASN A 74 17.55 -15.48 20.95
CA ASN A 74 17.46 -15.56 22.41
C ASN A 74 18.26 -14.45 23.11
N VAL A 75 18.18 -13.23 22.58
CA VAL A 75 18.80 -12.02 23.15
C VAL A 75 17.83 -11.36 24.10
N ARG A 76 18.23 -11.16 25.36
CA ARG A 76 17.43 -10.46 26.40
C ARG A 76 15.95 -10.85 26.43
N THR A 77 15.66 -12.15 26.38
CA THR A 77 14.28 -12.65 26.29
C THR A 77 13.34 -12.06 27.31
N GLN A 78 13.83 -11.67 28.48
CA GLN A 78 13.02 -11.05 29.52
C GLN A 78 12.48 -9.68 29.07
N TRP A 79 13.30 -8.85 28.43
CA TRP A 79 12.91 -7.51 27.95
C TRP A 79 12.13 -7.60 26.64
N THR A 80 12.61 -8.41 25.69
CA THR A 80 11.94 -8.58 24.38
C THR A 80 10.52 -9.14 24.55
N SER A 81 10.30 -10.03 25.54
CA SER A 81 8.95 -10.53 25.86
C SER A 81 7.99 -9.43 26.31
N TRP A 82 8.47 -8.50 27.16
CA TRP A 82 7.65 -7.38 27.60
C TRP A 82 7.32 -6.41 26.47
N ILE A 83 8.32 -6.08 25.64
CA ILE A 83 8.11 -5.18 24.51
C ILE A 83 7.12 -5.82 23.51
N ALA A 84 7.24 -7.13 23.23
CA ALA A 84 6.30 -7.84 22.38
C ALA A 84 4.88 -7.87 22.95
N LEU A 85 4.74 -8.10 24.27
CA LEU A 85 3.43 -8.03 24.91
C LEU A 85 2.83 -6.63 24.80
N THR A 86 3.60 -5.58 25.08
CA THR A 86 3.14 -4.19 24.94
C THR A 86 2.72 -3.90 23.50
N PHE A 87 3.51 -4.36 22.50
CA PHE A 87 3.18 -4.23 21.09
C PHE A 87 1.82 -4.85 20.77
N TYR A 88 1.58 -6.09 21.18
CA TYR A 88 0.29 -6.75 20.91
C TYR A 88 -0.85 -6.21 21.78
N CYS A 89 -0.58 -5.64 22.96
CA CYS A 89 -1.59 -4.92 23.75
C CYS A 89 -2.10 -3.65 23.05
N VAL A 90 -1.28 -3.03 22.18
CA VAL A 90 -1.70 -1.91 21.35
C VAL A 90 -2.35 -2.41 20.05
N MET A 91 -1.72 -3.39 19.38
CA MET A 91 -2.18 -3.86 18.07
C MET A 91 -3.48 -4.66 18.12
N THR A 92 -3.75 -5.42 19.20
CA THR A 92 -4.97 -6.23 19.28
C THR A 92 -6.25 -5.38 19.39
N PRO A 93 -6.34 -4.37 20.28
CA PRO A 93 -7.49 -3.45 20.29
C PRO A 93 -7.62 -2.64 19.00
N LEU A 94 -6.51 -2.19 18.43
CA LEU A 94 -6.50 -1.47 17.15
C LEU A 94 -7.12 -2.33 16.04
N THR A 95 -6.67 -3.57 15.89
CA THR A 95 -7.20 -4.48 14.85
C THR A 95 -8.64 -4.91 15.13
N LEU A 96 -9.09 -4.95 16.38
CA LEU A 96 -10.50 -5.13 16.72
C LEU A 96 -11.34 -3.94 16.24
N TYR A 97 -10.89 -2.72 16.52
CA TYR A 97 -11.56 -1.50 16.05
C TYR A 97 -11.67 -1.51 14.52
N ILE A 98 -10.58 -1.83 13.81
CA ILE A 98 -10.56 -1.91 12.36
C ILE A 98 -11.52 -3.00 11.85
N ALA A 99 -11.58 -4.16 12.51
CA ALA A 99 -12.48 -5.25 12.11
C ALA A 99 -13.97 -4.91 12.33
N LEU A 100 -14.29 -4.05 13.31
CA LEU A 100 -15.66 -3.63 13.60
C LEU A 100 -16.13 -2.47 12.71
N THR A 101 -15.24 -1.54 12.39
CA THR A 101 -15.59 -0.27 11.70
C THR A 101 -15.19 -0.24 10.23
N ASN A 102 -14.28 -1.12 9.80
CA ASN A 102 -13.73 -1.20 8.44
C ASN A 102 -13.28 0.16 7.85
N PRO A 103 -12.52 0.98 8.58
CA PRO A 103 -12.09 2.29 8.12
C PRO A 103 -11.04 2.20 7.01
N VAL A 104 -10.36 1.06 6.87
CA VAL A 104 -9.38 0.71 5.85
C VAL A 104 -9.63 -0.71 5.35
N SER A 105 -9.26 -0.99 4.08
CA SER A 105 -9.51 -2.29 3.43
C SER A 105 -8.79 -3.46 4.11
N ASP A 106 -7.55 -3.22 4.58
CA ASP A 106 -6.71 -4.21 5.26
C ASP A 106 -5.76 -3.54 6.26
N CYS A 107 -5.22 -4.32 7.19
CA CYS A 107 -4.33 -3.80 8.24
C CYS A 107 -2.87 -3.55 7.77
N GLY A 108 -2.44 -4.09 6.63
CA GLY A 108 -1.05 -3.98 6.16
C GLY A 108 0.00 -4.67 7.05
N CYS A 109 -0.41 -5.58 7.96
CA CYS A 109 0.51 -6.23 8.91
C CYS A 109 1.66 -7.00 8.22
N PHE A 110 1.41 -7.54 7.03
CA PHE A 110 2.39 -8.24 6.21
C PHE A 110 2.59 -7.55 4.86
N GLY A 111 2.37 -6.22 4.80
CA GLY A 111 2.44 -5.45 3.56
C GLY A 111 1.57 -6.07 2.46
N ASP A 112 2.01 -5.92 1.21
CA ASP A 112 1.32 -6.49 0.05
C ASP A 112 1.67 -7.97 -0.21
N ALA A 113 2.55 -8.59 0.62
CA ALA A 113 2.94 -9.98 0.43
C ALA A 113 1.85 -10.98 0.84
N ILE A 114 1.09 -10.67 1.90
CA ILE A 114 -0.05 -11.45 2.36
C ILE A 114 -1.12 -10.46 2.83
N VAL A 115 -2.14 -10.29 2.02
CA VAL A 115 -3.30 -9.47 2.37
C VAL A 115 -4.26 -10.33 3.22
N LEU A 116 -4.43 -9.91 4.48
CA LEU A 116 -5.34 -10.53 5.42
C LEU A 116 -6.57 -9.65 5.59
N THR A 117 -7.75 -10.27 5.67
CA THR A 117 -8.97 -9.54 6.07
C THR A 117 -8.80 -8.94 7.48
N ASN A 118 -9.57 -7.90 7.81
CA ASN A 118 -9.51 -7.26 9.11
C ASN A 118 -9.80 -8.25 10.26
N TRP A 119 -10.76 -9.18 10.09
CA TRP A 119 -11.04 -10.23 11.06
C TRP A 119 -9.92 -11.28 11.18
N GLN A 120 -9.31 -11.69 10.08
CA GLN A 120 -8.16 -12.62 10.12
C GLN A 120 -6.99 -11.99 10.87
N THR A 121 -6.74 -10.71 10.64
CA THR A 121 -5.70 -9.94 11.34
C THR A 121 -5.97 -9.86 12.83
N PHE A 122 -7.21 -9.58 13.24
CA PHE A 122 -7.58 -9.56 14.65
C PHE A 122 -7.34 -10.92 15.32
N TRP A 123 -7.83 -12.02 14.75
CA TRP A 123 -7.64 -13.35 15.33
C TRP A 123 -6.17 -13.78 15.37
N LYS A 124 -5.40 -13.45 14.35
CA LYS A 124 -3.94 -13.60 14.36
C LYS A 124 -3.34 -12.89 15.59
N ASN A 125 -3.69 -11.64 15.82
CA ASN A 125 -3.16 -10.87 16.95
C ASN A 125 -3.62 -11.43 18.31
N VAL A 126 -4.85 -11.95 18.43
CA VAL A 126 -5.31 -12.68 19.63
C VAL A 126 -4.43 -13.90 19.92
N ILE A 127 -4.08 -14.68 18.91
CA ILE A 127 -3.16 -15.83 19.08
C ILE A 127 -1.77 -15.35 19.52
N LEU A 128 -1.25 -14.29 18.89
CA LEU A 128 0.10 -13.78 19.17
C LEU A 128 0.20 -13.14 20.58
N ILE A 129 -0.82 -12.43 21.04
CA ILE A 129 -0.84 -11.91 22.42
C ILE A 129 -0.89 -13.05 23.45
N LEU A 130 -1.62 -14.13 23.19
CA LEU A 130 -1.62 -15.31 24.06
C LEU A 130 -0.24 -15.96 24.13
N LEU A 131 0.45 -16.10 23.00
CA LEU A 131 1.84 -16.60 22.96
C LEU A 131 2.78 -15.67 23.74
N ALA A 132 2.62 -14.34 23.63
CA ALA A 132 3.42 -13.38 24.39
C ALA A 132 3.16 -13.47 25.90
N ILE A 133 1.89 -13.65 26.34
CA ILE A 133 1.54 -13.86 27.75
C ILE A 133 2.18 -15.15 28.26
N ILE A 134 2.07 -16.26 27.55
CA ILE A 134 2.71 -17.54 27.91
C ILE A 134 4.22 -17.35 28.05
N LEU A 135 4.85 -16.68 27.10
CA LEU A 135 6.28 -16.40 27.12
C LEU A 135 6.67 -15.56 28.36
N ILE A 136 5.90 -14.52 28.70
CA ILE A 136 6.14 -13.68 29.89
C ILE A 136 6.07 -14.52 31.16
N VAL A 137 5.07 -15.39 31.32
CA VAL A 137 4.93 -16.25 32.48
C VAL A 137 6.13 -17.22 32.59
N LEU A 138 6.61 -17.72 31.46
CA LEU A 138 7.68 -18.71 31.40
C LEU A 138 9.08 -18.11 31.17
N ARG A 139 9.23 -16.77 31.04
CA ARG A 139 10.48 -16.11 30.68
C ARG A 139 11.69 -16.47 31.53
N LYS A 140 11.47 -16.69 32.84
CA LYS A 140 12.52 -17.13 33.79
C LYS A 140 13.07 -18.54 33.51
N SER A 141 12.34 -19.34 32.72
CA SER A 141 12.79 -20.68 32.30
C SER A 141 13.73 -20.65 31.09
N VAL A 142 13.83 -19.51 30.39
CA VAL A 142 14.71 -19.31 29.26
C VAL A 142 16.06 -18.81 29.76
N ARG A 143 17.14 -19.54 29.42
CA ARG A 143 18.52 -19.16 29.81
C ARG A 143 19.03 -18.15 28.76
N GLU A 144 19.57 -17.03 29.20
CA GLU A 144 20.33 -16.09 28.37
C GLU A 144 21.60 -16.79 27.84
N LEU A 145 21.88 -16.60 26.56
CA LEU A 145 22.97 -17.27 25.85
C LEU A 145 24.17 -16.36 25.62
N TRP A 146 23.94 -15.06 25.56
CA TRP A 146 24.91 -14.07 25.12
C TRP A 146 25.43 -13.22 26.28
N GLN A 147 26.66 -12.73 26.11
CA GLN A 147 27.22 -11.70 27.00
C GLN A 147 26.58 -10.33 26.66
N ALA A 148 26.46 -9.45 27.63
CA ALA A 148 25.77 -8.15 27.47
C ALA A 148 26.29 -7.29 26.29
N TRP A 149 27.60 -7.30 26.03
CA TRP A 149 28.17 -6.58 24.90
C TRP A 149 27.78 -7.20 23.55
N MET A 150 27.72 -8.54 23.44
CA MET A 150 27.30 -9.24 22.23
C MET A 150 25.84 -8.95 21.91
N GLU A 151 24.98 -8.89 22.92
CA GLU A 151 23.58 -8.52 22.78
C GLU A 151 23.43 -7.09 22.20
N GLY A 152 24.24 -6.15 22.69
CA GLY A 152 24.31 -4.79 22.15
C GLY A 152 24.78 -4.76 20.69
N VAL A 153 25.80 -5.58 20.34
CA VAL A 153 26.29 -5.68 18.96
C VAL A 153 25.21 -6.25 18.04
N ILE A 154 24.52 -7.35 18.45
CA ILE A 154 23.43 -7.94 17.67
C ILE A 154 22.34 -6.89 17.40
N ALA A 155 21.90 -6.18 18.43
CA ALA A 155 20.88 -5.14 18.30
C ALA A 155 21.34 -4.00 17.35
N LEU A 156 22.54 -3.48 17.54
CA LEU A 156 23.10 -2.41 16.70
C LEU A 156 23.23 -2.85 15.23
N VAL A 157 23.77 -4.02 14.97
CA VAL A 157 23.91 -4.56 13.61
C VAL A 157 22.55 -4.75 12.95
N THR A 158 21.56 -5.26 13.68
CA THR A 158 20.20 -5.42 13.17
C THR A 158 19.59 -4.06 12.77
N ILE A 159 19.73 -3.04 13.62
CA ILE A 159 19.24 -1.68 13.32
C ILE A 159 19.95 -1.10 12.10
N LEU A 160 21.28 -1.18 12.04
CA LEU A 160 22.07 -0.64 10.92
C LEU A 160 21.71 -1.33 9.59
N LEU A 161 21.58 -2.66 9.60
CA LEU A 161 21.19 -3.42 8.41
C LEU A 161 19.76 -3.08 7.97
N ALA A 162 18.82 -2.97 8.91
CA ALA A 162 17.43 -2.58 8.61
C ALA A 162 17.36 -1.18 7.98
N VAL A 163 18.02 -0.19 8.58
CA VAL A 163 18.03 1.19 8.08
C VAL A 163 18.73 1.28 6.72
N ALA A 164 19.89 0.63 6.55
CA ALA A 164 20.62 0.60 5.29
C ALA A 164 19.79 -0.06 4.18
N PHE A 165 19.13 -1.18 4.47
CA PHE A 165 18.28 -1.88 3.52
C PHE A 165 17.05 -1.05 3.11
N MET A 166 16.33 -0.44 4.07
CA MET A 166 15.21 0.45 3.77
C MET A 166 15.65 1.69 2.97
N GLY A 167 16.79 2.27 3.30
CA GLY A 167 17.35 3.40 2.54
C GLY A 167 17.70 3.01 1.10
N TRP A 168 18.18 1.79 0.90
CA TRP A 168 18.45 1.26 -0.42
C TRP A 168 17.15 1.03 -1.21
N THR A 169 16.15 0.35 -0.65
CA THR A 169 14.87 0.07 -1.31
C THR A 169 14.08 1.34 -1.65
N LYS A 170 14.13 2.35 -0.78
CA LYS A 170 13.53 3.68 -1.06
C LYS A 170 14.09 4.31 -2.34
N ASN A 171 15.36 4.09 -2.64
CA ASN A 171 16.03 4.69 -3.79
C ASN A 171 15.97 3.82 -5.07
N HIS A 172 15.74 2.50 -4.95
CA HIS A 172 15.88 1.55 -6.06
C HIS A 172 14.61 0.79 -6.43
N LEU A 173 13.45 1.06 -5.88
CA LEU A 173 12.25 0.22 -5.89
C LEU A 173 12.38 -1.06 -5.05
N PRO A 174 11.25 -1.63 -4.64
CA PRO A 174 11.21 -2.90 -3.92
C PRO A 174 11.87 -4.04 -4.71
N ILE A 175 12.77 -4.81 -4.08
CA ILE A 175 13.43 -5.97 -4.70
C ILE A 175 12.41 -7.00 -5.21
N LYS A 176 11.32 -7.16 -4.48
CA LYS A 176 10.19 -8.00 -4.87
C LYS A 176 8.92 -7.17 -4.88
N ASP A 177 8.34 -7.04 -6.04
CA ASP A 177 7.06 -6.39 -6.20
C ASP A 177 5.92 -7.41 -6.00
N PHE A 178 5.11 -7.19 -4.97
CA PHE A 178 3.95 -8.03 -4.64
C PHE A 178 2.66 -7.49 -5.25
N ARG A 179 2.70 -6.31 -5.88
CA ARG A 179 1.54 -5.57 -6.38
C ARG A 179 1.12 -6.06 -7.78
N PRO A 180 -0.13 -5.76 -8.19
CA PRO A 180 -0.64 -6.19 -9.49
C PRO A 180 0.20 -5.71 -10.69
N TYR A 181 0.83 -4.54 -10.58
CA TYR A 181 1.63 -3.91 -11.63
C TYR A 181 3.09 -4.35 -11.66
N LYS A 182 3.40 -5.59 -11.28
CA LYS A 182 4.77 -6.12 -11.35
C LYS A 182 5.16 -6.47 -12.79
N ILE A 183 6.44 -6.43 -13.09
CA ILE A 183 6.99 -6.84 -14.39
C ILE A 183 6.50 -8.26 -14.75
N GLY A 184 6.04 -8.42 -15.99
CA GLY A 184 5.51 -9.67 -16.55
C GLY A 184 4.00 -9.85 -16.36
N ASN A 185 3.32 -9.02 -15.59
CA ASN A 185 1.86 -9.10 -15.47
C ASN A 185 1.18 -8.43 -16.65
N HIS A 186 0.07 -9.04 -17.10
CA HIS A 186 -0.83 -8.51 -18.12
C HIS A 186 -1.98 -7.78 -17.41
N ILE A 187 -1.99 -6.44 -17.50
CA ILE A 187 -2.92 -5.57 -16.77
C ILE A 187 -4.38 -5.86 -17.14
N PRO A 188 -4.77 -5.96 -18.45
CA PRO A 188 -6.14 -6.25 -18.84
C PRO A 188 -6.72 -7.49 -18.14
N THR A 189 -5.97 -8.60 -18.09
CA THR A 189 -6.43 -9.83 -17.40
C THR A 189 -6.65 -9.62 -15.90
N LEU A 190 -5.90 -8.70 -15.28
CA LEU A 190 -6.06 -8.37 -13.85
C LEU A 190 -7.21 -7.38 -13.60
N MET A 191 -7.77 -6.79 -14.65
CA MET A 191 -8.95 -5.92 -14.61
C MET A 191 -10.25 -6.70 -14.90
N GLU A 192 -10.15 -7.91 -15.44
CA GLU A 192 -11.32 -8.70 -15.83
C GLU A 192 -12.13 -9.19 -14.63
N TYR A 193 -13.47 -9.12 -14.78
CA TYR A 193 -14.40 -9.80 -13.88
C TYR A 193 -14.69 -11.19 -14.45
N PRO A 194 -14.38 -12.29 -13.73
CA PRO A 194 -14.80 -13.62 -14.15
C PRO A 194 -16.33 -13.69 -14.34
N GLU A 195 -16.79 -14.47 -15.30
CA GLU A 195 -18.23 -14.62 -15.57
C GLU A 195 -19.01 -15.10 -14.33
N ASP A 196 -18.38 -15.93 -13.49
CA ASP A 196 -18.93 -16.46 -12.24
C ASP A 196 -18.62 -15.59 -11.01
N ALA A 197 -18.15 -14.36 -11.20
CA ALA A 197 -17.76 -13.49 -10.09
C ALA A 197 -18.96 -13.18 -9.19
N GLU A 198 -18.81 -13.43 -7.89
CA GLU A 198 -19.80 -13.00 -6.92
C GLU A 198 -19.91 -11.46 -6.93
N GLN A 199 -21.12 -10.94 -7.05
CA GLN A 199 -21.39 -9.52 -6.96
C GLN A 199 -21.51 -9.06 -5.52
N ASP A 200 -21.30 -7.77 -5.30
CA ASP A 200 -21.57 -7.14 -4.01
C ASP A 200 -23.03 -7.31 -3.62
N LEU A 201 -23.29 -7.80 -2.43
CA LEU A 201 -24.62 -7.92 -1.88
C LEU A 201 -24.88 -6.75 -0.91
N TYR A 202 -25.83 -5.90 -1.29
CA TYR A 202 -26.26 -4.77 -0.47
C TYR A 202 -27.64 -5.01 0.13
N GLU A 203 -27.81 -4.70 1.41
CA GLU A 203 -29.11 -4.49 2.04
C GLU A 203 -29.52 -3.03 1.82
N ILE A 204 -30.56 -2.83 1.03
CA ILE A 204 -31.09 -1.52 0.71
C ILE A 204 -32.24 -1.21 1.65
N SER A 205 -32.14 -0.12 2.37
CA SER A 205 -33.18 0.39 3.28
C SER A 205 -33.64 1.77 2.80
N LEU A 206 -34.95 1.93 2.70
CA LEU A 206 -35.60 3.15 2.30
C LEU A 206 -36.12 3.89 3.54
N VAL A 207 -35.70 5.13 3.73
CA VAL A 207 -36.17 5.97 4.86
C VAL A 207 -37.23 6.93 4.38
N TYR A 208 -38.42 6.83 4.99
CA TYR A 208 -39.54 7.71 4.75
C TYR A 208 -39.90 8.45 6.05
N ALA A 209 -40.41 9.64 5.92
CA ALA A 209 -40.91 10.44 7.05
C ALA A 209 -42.43 10.63 6.97
N GLN A 210 -43.10 10.48 8.11
CA GLN A 210 -44.51 10.84 8.28
C GLN A 210 -44.65 11.69 9.54
N ASN A 211 -45.26 12.84 9.44
CA ASN A 211 -45.43 13.79 10.55
C ASN A 211 -44.12 14.17 11.27
N GLY A 212 -42.97 14.21 10.52
CA GLY A 212 -41.68 14.53 11.08
C GLY A 212 -40.94 13.37 11.75
N VAL A 213 -41.49 12.15 11.73
CA VAL A 213 -40.86 10.93 12.26
C VAL A 213 -40.36 10.09 11.10
N GLU A 214 -39.07 9.80 11.12
CA GLU A 214 -38.43 8.88 10.15
C GLU A 214 -38.69 7.43 10.53
N GLN A 215 -38.98 6.61 9.52
CA GLN A 215 -39.09 5.17 9.64
C GLN A 215 -38.35 4.49 8.47
N THR A 216 -37.68 3.40 8.75
CA THR A 216 -36.92 2.60 7.78
C THR A 216 -37.77 1.46 7.25
N PHE A 217 -37.77 1.25 5.94
CA PHE A 217 -38.46 0.22 5.23
C PHE A 217 -37.51 -0.59 4.34
N THR A 218 -37.88 -1.82 4.05
CA THR A 218 -37.20 -2.61 3.01
C THR A 218 -37.83 -2.32 1.63
N ILE A 219 -37.17 -2.75 0.55
CA ILE A 219 -37.71 -2.63 -0.82
C ILE A 219 -39.08 -3.35 -0.96
N GLU A 220 -39.33 -4.36 -0.12
CA GLU A 220 -40.56 -5.16 -0.18
C GLU A 220 -41.76 -4.49 0.54
N ASN A 221 -41.49 -3.71 1.58
CA ASN A 221 -42.52 -3.20 2.50
C ASN A 221 -42.63 -1.68 2.59
N TYR A 222 -41.97 -0.93 1.70
CA TYR A 222 -42.10 0.54 1.71
C TYR A 222 -43.50 1.02 1.32
N PRO A 223 -43.94 2.17 1.79
CA PRO A 223 -45.32 2.71 1.59
C PRO A 223 -45.54 3.17 0.15
N LYS A 224 -45.66 2.19 -0.78
CA LYS A 224 -45.84 2.43 -2.21
C LYS A 224 -47.20 3.07 -2.49
N GLY A 225 -47.19 4.32 -2.93
CA GLY A 225 -48.43 5.06 -3.30
C GLY A 225 -49.16 5.72 -2.14
N ASP A 226 -48.66 5.68 -0.92
CA ASP A 226 -49.21 6.41 0.22
C ASP A 226 -48.57 7.80 0.29
N SER A 227 -49.36 8.82 -0.09
CA SER A 227 -48.96 10.23 -0.13
C SER A 227 -48.71 10.84 1.26
N THR A 228 -49.04 10.15 2.35
CA THR A 228 -48.76 10.59 3.72
C THR A 228 -47.30 10.41 4.12
N TRP A 229 -46.57 9.57 3.40
CA TRP A 229 -45.15 9.33 3.60
C TRP A 229 -44.31 10.09 2.57
N THR A 230 -43.31 10.80 3.04
CA THR A 230 -42.37 11.51 2.18
C THR A 230 -41.03 10.74 2.17
N TYR A 231 -40.50 10.44 0.99
CA TYR A 231 -39.17 9.86 0.84
C TYR A 231 -38.11 10.82 1.38
N VAL A 232 -37.18 10.31 2.21
CA VAL A 232 -36.07 11.08 2.79
C VAL A 232 -34.75 10.68 2.15
N ARG A 233 -34.41 9.40 2.23
CA ARG A 233 -33.13 8.88 1.70
C ARG A 233 -33.19 7.37 1.52
N THR A 234 -32.20 6.86 0.78
CA THR A 234 -31.88 5.42 0.69
C THR A 234 -30.58 5.17 1.44
N ASP A 235 -30.62 4.25 2.39
CA ASP A 235 -29.42 3.76 3.07
C ASP A 235 -29.07 2.39 2.48
N SER A 236 -27.81 2.22 2.03
CA SER A 236 -27.29 0.95 1.53
C SER A 236 -26.19 0.45 2.45
N LYS A 237 -26.31 -0.80 2.90
CA LYS A 237 -25.32 -1.46 3.73
C LYS A 237 -24.75 -2.66 3.01
N LEU A 238 -23.45 -2.67 2.79
CA LEU A 238 -22.76 -3.84 2.20
C LEU A 238 -22.84 -5.01 3.19
N ILE A 239 -23.51 -6.11 2.79
CA ILE A 239 -23.64 -7.34 3.57
C ILE A 239 -22.53 -8.33 3.23
N LYS A 240 -22.24 -8.49 1.95
CA LYS A 240 -21.18 -9.37 1.45
C LYS A 240 -20.46 -8.66 0.32
N LYS A 241 -19.15 -8.48 0.47
CA LYS A 241 -18.31 -8.02 -0.62
C LYS A 241 -18.15 -9.14 -1.65
N GLY A 242 -18.40 -8.84 -2.91
CA GLY A 242 -18.18 -9.73 -4.04
C GLY A 242 -16.70 -9.80 -4.42
N TYR A 243 -16.45 -10.36 -5.61
CA TYR A 243 -15.12 -10.36 -6.20
C TYR A 243 -14.76 -8.94 -6.66
N GLU A 244 -13.55 -8.52 -6.37
CA GLU A 244 -12.98 -7.29 -6.86
C GLU A 244 -11.68 -7.63 -7.60
N PRO A 245 -11.54 -7.25 -8.89
CA PRO A 245 -10.32 -7.51 -9.61
C PRO A 245 -9.11 -6.89 -8.91
N PRO A 246 -7.91 -7.48 -9.05
CA PRO A 246 -6.68 -6.91 -8.49
C PRO A 246 -6.39 -5.47 -8.97
N ILE A 247 -6.89 -5.10 -10.15
CA ILE A 247 -6.86 -3.76 -10.72
C ILE A 247 -8.31 -3.42 -11.10
N HIS A 248 -8.91 -2.43 -10.46
CA HIS A 248 -10.31 -2.05 -10.68
C HIS A 248 -10.53 -0.54 -10.82
N ASP A 249 -9.47 0.25 -10.66
CA ASP A 249 -9.48 1.71 -10.56
C ASP A 249 -8.45 2.38 -11.49
N LEU A 250 -7.95 1.65 -12.51
CA LEU A 250 -7.05 2.24 -13.50
C LEU A 250 -7.86 3.00 -14.54
N GLU A 251 -7.75 4.30 -14.49
CA GLU A 251 -8.34 5.23 -15.46
C GLU A 251 -7.31 6.32 -15.78
N ILE A 252 -6.98 6.50 -17.05
CA ILE A 252 -5.95 7.44 -17.53
C ILE A 252 -6.63 8.46 -18.41
N ILE A 253 -6.81 9.69 -17.91
CA ILE A 253 -7.55 10.75 -18.59
C ILE A 253 -6.58 11.83 -19.05
N ASN A 254 -6.64 12.20 -20.34
CA ASN A 254 -5.85 13.27 -20.91
C ASN A 254 -6.38 14.68 -20.52
N ALA A 255 -5.71 15.72 -20.98
CA ALA A 255 -6.09 17.12 -20.70
C ALA A 255 -7.44 17.51 -21.31
N GLU A 256 -7.86 16.83 -22.39
CA GLU A 256 -9.13 17.02 -23.09
C GLU A 256 -10.30 16.30 -22.42
N GLY A 257 -10.03 15.45 -21.42
CA GLY A 257 -11.01 14.66 -20.70
C GLY A 257 -11.34 13.32 -21.37
N GLU A 258 -10.51 12.85 -22.28
CA GLU A 258 -10.66 11.56 -22.95
C GLU A 258 -9.95 10.46 -22.14
N ASP A 259 -10.59 9.30 -22.04
CA ASP A 259 -10.00 8.10 -21.40
C ASP A 259 -9.09 7.37 -22.39
N LEU A 260 -7.80 7.39 -22.13
CA LEU A 260 -6.76 6.73 -22.91
C LEU A 260 -6.38 5.34 -22.39
N THR A 261 -7.07 4.83 -21.36
CA THR A 261 -6.68 3.61 -20.66
C THR A 261 -6.53 2.42 -21.61
N TRP A 262 -7.53 2.18 -22.44
CA TRP A 262 -7.52 1.06 -23.37
C TRP A 262 -6.60 1.29 -24.57
N ASP A 263 -6.48 2.52 -25.07
CA ASP A 263 -5.52 2.86 -26.12
C ASP A 263 -4.08 2.58 -25.71
N ILE A 264 -3.77 2.81 -24.42
CA ILE A 264 -2.45 2.52 -23.84
C ILE A 264 -2.26 1.02 -23.60
N LEU A 265 -3.28 0.33 -23.08
CA LEU A 265 -3.18 -1.09 -22.74
C LEU A 265 -3.17 -2.00 -23.98
N GLU A 266 -3.84 -1.63 -25.06
CA GLU A 266 -3.92 -2.39 -26.31
C GLU A 266 -2.81 -2.02 -27.30
N SER A 267 -1.94 -1.05 -26.96
CA SER A 267 -0.86 -0.62 -27.85
C SER A 267 0.12 -1.76 -28.13
N GLU A 268 0.32 -2.10 -29.41
CA GLU A 268 1.34 -3.05 -29.86
C GLU A 268 2.76 -2.48 -29.67
N GLU A 269 2.92 -1.15 -29.78
CA GLU A 269 4.17 -0.46 -29.53
C GLU A 269 4.40 -0.21 -28.04
N PRO A 270 5.65 -0.17 -27.56
CA PRO A 270 5.93 0.14 -26.17
C PRO A 270 5.46 1.55 -25.81
N VAL A 271 4.69 1.65 -24.71
CA VAL A 271 4.23 2.92 -24.14
C VAL A 271 4.97 3.18 -22.83
N THR A 272 5.60 4.35 -22.73
CA THR A 272 6.34 4.77 -21.52
C THR A 272 5.46 5.64 -20.65
N LEU A 273 5.17 5.16 -19.44
CA LEU A 273 4.41 5.87 -18.42
C LEU A 273 5.37 6.41 -17.35
N VAL A 274 5.51 7.72 -17.27
CA VAL A 274 6.25 8.38 -16.18
C VAL A 274 5.25 8.72 -15.08
N VAL A 275 5.32 8.00 -14.00
CA VAL A 275 4.40 8.16 -12.86
C VAL A 275 4.95 9.22 -11.91
N MET A 276 4.21 10.31 -11.80
CA MET A 276 4.47 11.44 -10.89
C MET A 276 3.22 11.69 -10.04
N TYR A 277 2.94 10.77 -9.10
CA TYR A 277 1.71 10.78 -8.31
C TYR A 277 1.46 12.09 -7.52
N ASP A 278 2.51 12.90 -7.32
CA ASP A 278 2.45 14.21 -6.65
C ASP A 278 3.53 15.09 -7.30
N LEU A 279 3.12 16.02 -8.15
CA LEU A 279 4.02 16.89 -8.91
C LEU A 279 4.82 17.82 -8.00
N ALA A 280 4.22 18.29 -6.89
CA ALA A 280 4.90 19.18 -5.94
C ALA A 280 6.03 18.47 -5.17
N LYS A 281 5.94 17.15 -5.01
CA LYS A 281 6.94 16.30 -4.32
C LYS A 281 7.85 15.53 -5.28
N ALA A 282 7.71 15.73 -6.58
CA ALA A 282 8.58 15.08 -7.55
C ALA A 282 10.05 15.51 -7.36
N ASP A 283 10.97 14.56 -7.56
CA ASP A 283 12.41 14.84 -7.46
C ASP A 283 12.86 15.70 -8.66
N LYS A 284 12.90 17.02 -8.44
CA LYS A 284 13.28 18.01 -9.47
C LYS A 284 14.64 17.73 -10.12
N LYS A 285 15.56 17.04 -9.42
CA LYS A 285 16.86 16.65 -9.98
C LYS A 285 16.76 15.62 -11.10
N GLN A 286 15.63 14.96 -11.23
CA GLN A 286 15.40 13.95 -12.25
C GLN A 286 14.62 14.49 -13.46
N MET A 287 14.18 15.76 -13.44
CA MET A 287 13.35 16.32 -14.52
C MET A 287 14.05 16.34 -15.86
N ASP A 288 15.34 16.64 -15.92
CA ASP A 288 16.12 16.58 -17.16
C ASP A 288 16.10 15.18 -17.80
N LYS A 289 16.03 14.13 -16.97
CA LYS A 289 15.90 12.75 -17.47
C LYS A 289 14.47 12.46 -17.94
N VAL A 290 13.46 13.00 -17.26
CA VAL A 290 12.06 12.87 -17.67
C VAL A 290 11.84 13.57 -19.00
N GLU A 291 12.37 14.79 -19.19
CA GLU A 291 12.31 15.50 -20.45
C GLU A 291 12.98 14.73 -21.59
N ARG A 292 14.14 14.10 -21.33
CA ARG A 292 14.81 13.26 -22.34
C ARG A 292 14.01 12.00 -22.67
N LEU A 293 13.32 11.41 -21.70
CA LEU A 293 12.49 10.22 -21.92
C LEU A 293 11.23 10.51 -22.75
N LEU A 294 10.67 11.71 -22.62
CA LEU A 294 9.38 12.09 -23.23
C LEU A 294 9.50 13.18 -24.29
N GLY A 295 10.65 13.90 -24.37
CA GLY A 295 10.86 15.03 -25.27
C GLY A 295 11.04 14.61 -26.75
N GLU A 296 10.84 15.57 -27.69
CA GLU A 296 11.06 15.32 -29.11
C GLU A 296 12.50 14.93 -29.44
N GLU A 297 13.48 15.32 -28.62
CA GLU A 297 14.86 14.89 -28.73
C GLU A 297 15.08 13.40 -28.48
N ALA A 298 14.17 12.73 -27.76
CA ALA A 298 14.19 11.29 -27.58
C ALA A 298 14.05 10.54 -28.91
N LYS A 299 13.42 11.15 -29.92
CA LYS A 299 13.33 10.61 -31.28
C LYS A 299 14.68 10.58 -32.03
N GLY A 300 15.68 11.31 -31.55
CA GLY A 300 16.96 11.45 -32.24
C GLY A 300 18.25 11.12 -31.47
N LEU A 301 18.23 11.15 -30.14
CA LEU A 301 19.44 11.08 -29.26
C LEU A 301 19.55 9.84 -28.38
N LEU A 302 18.51 9.04 -28.26
CA LEU A 302 18.62 7.72 -27.61
C LEU A 302 19.42 6.83 -28.54
N GLY A 303 20.67 6.53 -28.13
CA GLY A 303 21.54 5.62 -28.86
C GLY A 303 20.86 4.27 -29.16
N ASP A 304 21.46 3.47 -30.06
CA ASP A 304 20.89 2.23 -30.60
C ASP A 304 20.30 1.24 -29.55
N GLU A 305 20.69 1.33 -28.29
CA GLU A 305 20.14 0.54 -27.20
C GLU A 305 18.72 0.96 -26.77
N ALA A 306 18.38 2.23 -26.85
CA ALA A 306 17.03 2.72 -26.50
C ALA A 306 16.09 2.71 -27.72
N LYS A 307 16.61 2.85 -28.93
CA LYS A 307 15.86 2.61 -30.17
C LYS A 307 15.39 1.17 -30.32
N GLY A 308 16.11 0.21 -29.71
CA GLY A 308 15.71 -1.18 -29.67
C GLY A 308 14.58 -1.50 -28.69
N LEU A 309 14.31 -0.61 -27.71
CA LEU A 309 13.24 -0.77 -26.72
C LEU A 309 12.00 0.09 -27.03
N LEU A 310 12.19 1.22 -27.67
CA LEU A 310 11.14 2.22 -27.88
C LEU A 310 10.96 2.48 -29.38
N GLY A 311 10.53 1.78 -30.26
CA GLY A 311 10.38 1.98 -31.71
C GLY A 311 10.28 3.46 -32.18
N ASP A 312 10.26 3.71 -33.47
CA ASP A 312 10.24 5.08 -34.04
C ASP A 312 8.94 5.88 -33.72
N GLU A 313 7.90 5.24 -33.12
CA GLU A 313 6.60 5.82 -32.74
C GLU A 313 6.29 5.67 -31.26
N ALA A 314 7.29 5.55 -30.38
CA ALA A 314 7.06 5.36 -28.94
C ALA A 314 6.26 6.53 -28.36
N LYS A 315 5.11 6.21 -27.77
CA LYS A 315 4.26 7.16 -27.04
C LYS A 315 4.68 7.21 -25.57
N GLY A 316 4.74 8.43 -25.02
CA GLY A 316 5.05 8.62 -23.61
C GLY A 316 4.07 9.54 -22.92
N TYR A 317 3.68 9.19 -21.68
CA TYR A 317 2.72 9.95 -20.89
C TYR A 317 3.25 10.18 -19.47
N ILE A 318 2.87 11.32 -18.88
CA ILE A 318 3.07 11.60 -17.45
C ILE A 318 1.74 11.34 -16.75
N LEU A 319 1.73 10.38 -15.81
CA LEU A 319 0.56 10.09 -15.01
C LEU A 319 0.66 10.81 -13.66
N THR A 320 -0.32 11.66 -13.33
CA THR A 320 -0.35 12.38 -12.06
C THR A 320 -1.72 12.33 -11.38
N GLY A 321 -1.71 12.34 -10.04
CA GLY A 321 -2.90 12.54 -9.20
C GLY A 321 -2.98 13.96 -8.62
N SER A 322 -2.15 14.88 -9.10
CA SER A 322 -2.12 16.27 -8.64
C SER A 322 -3.33 17.08 -9.12
N GLY A 323 -3.70 18.08 -8.34
CA GLY A 323 -4.80 18.98 -8.69
C GLY A 323 -4.45 19.93 -9.84
N THR A 324 -5.49 20.55 -10.42
CA THR A 324 -5.37 21.44 -11.59
C THR A 324 -4.34 22.56 -11.41
N ASP A 325 -4.30 23.19 -10.23
CA ASP A 325 -3.37 24.31 -9.95
C ASP A 325 -1.90 23.83 -9.96
N GLU A 326 -1.63 22.60 -9.47
CA GLU A 326 -0.30 22.00 -9.50
C GLU A 326 0.11 21.61 -10.93
N ILE A 327 -0.84 21.08 -11.71
CA ILE A 327 -0.62 20.75 -13.13
C ILE A 327 -0.30 22.01 -13.93
N ILE A 328 -1.04 23.10 -13.76
CA ILE A 328 -0.77 24.37 -14.41
C ILE A 328 0.62 24.89 -14.02
N SER A 329 0.96 24.86 -12.74
CA SER A 329 2.26 25.32 -12.25
C SER A 329 3.41 24.50 -12.84
N PHE A 330 3.23 23.18 -12.92
CA PHE A 330 4.20 22.27 -13.54
C PHE A 330 4.34 22.51 -15.04
N SER A 331 3.25 22.70 -15.76
CA SER A 331 3.26 22.98 -17.21
C SER A 331 3.94 24.30 -17.55
N LEU A 332 3.88 25.30 -16.66
CA LEU A 332 4.62 26.57 -16.81
C LEU A 332 6.12 26.38 -16.55
N GLU A 333 6.50 25.52 -15.61
CA GLU A 333 7.91 25.21 -15.31
C GLU A 333 8.53 24.29 -16.37
N TYR A 334 7.74 23.34 -16.93
CA TYR A 334 8.18 22.35 -17.95
C TYR A 334 7.24 22.34 -19.17
N PRO A 335 7.28 23.35 -20.05
CA PRO A 335 6.34 23.46 -21.18
C PRO A 335 6.42 22.29 -22.17
N ALA A 336 7.60 21.70 -22.35
CA ALA A 336 7.82 20.56 -23.26
C ALA A 336 7.06 19.29 -22.82
N LEU A 337 6.70 19.18 -21.56
CA LEU A 337 6.01 18.03 -20.97
C LEU A 337 4.49 18.23 -20.82
N SER A 338 3.98 19.44 -21.07
CA SER A 338 2.58 19.81 -20.81
C SER A 338 1.56 18.97 -21.58
N GLU A 339 1.86 18.60 -22.83
CA GLU A 339 0.96 17.81 -23.68
C GLU A 339 0.93 16.32 -23.33
N CYS A 340 1.91 15.85 -22.55
CA CYS A 340 2.01 14.45 -22.14
C CYS A 340 1.29 14.16 -20.82
N ILE A 341 0.71 15.16 -20.16
CA ILE A 341 0.14 15.01 -18.81
C ILE A 341 -1.25 14.38 -18.88
N CYS A 342 -1.40 13.25 -18.20
CA CYS A 342 -2.67 12.58 -17.95
C CYS A 342 -2.94 12.49 -16.44
N THR A 343 -4.20 12.55 -16.07
CA THR A 343 -4.64 12.37 -14.69
C THR A 343 -5.03 10.92 -14.41
N CYS A 344 -4.70 10.45 -13.21
CA CYS A 344 -5.06 9.13 -12.74
C CYS A 344 -5.18 9.16 -11.21
N ASP A 345 -5.92 8.23 -10.62
CA ASP A 345 -6.08 8.15 -9.17
C ASP A 345 -4.71 8.05 -8.45
N PRO A 346 -4.43 8.92 -7.45
CA PRO A 346 -3.14 8.94 -6.77
C PRO A 346 -2.84 7.67 -5.97
N VAL A 347 -3.86 6.90 -5.53
CA VAL A 347 -3.66 5.63 -4.82
C VAL A 347 -3.21 4.56 -5.81
N THR A 348 -3.87 4.51 -6.98
CA THR A 348 -3.49 3.66 -8.11
C THR A 348 -2.07 3.95 -8.57
N LEU A 349 -1.70 5.22 -8.75
CA LEU A 349 -0.34 5.62 -9.14
C LEU A 349 0.72 5.16 -8.13
N LYS A 350 0.47 5.31 -6.83
CA LYS A 350 1.34 4.79 -5.77
C LYS A 350 1.44 3.26 -5.79
N THR A 351 0.38 2.57 -6.26
CA THR A 351 0.38 1.12 -6.44
C THR A 351 1.14 0.70 -7.69
N ILE A 352 1.08 1.47 -8.75
CA ILE A 352 1.85 1.24 -9.99
C ILE A 352 3.35 1.24 -9.69
N VAL A 353 3.90 2.32 -9.09
CA VAL A 353 5.34 2.40 -8.80
C VAL A 353 5.66 3.15 -7.51
N ARG A 354 6.66 2.67 -6.76
CA ARG A 354 7.12 3.29 -5.50
C ARG A 354 8.24 4.33 -5.75
N ALA A 355 8.04 5.22 -6.72
CA ALA A 355 8.97 6.31 -7.01
C ALA A 355 8.22 7.52 -7.55
N ASN A 356 8.76 8.72 -7.35
CA ASN A 356 8.19 9.98 -7.81
C ASN A 356 9.33 10.92 -8.26
N PRO A 357 9.72 10.91 -9.57
CA PRO A 357 9.17 10.14 -10.67
C PRO A 357 9.60 8.68 -10.71
N GLY A 358 8.71 7.80 -11.18
CA GLY A 358 8.99 6.41 -11.52
C GLY A 358 8.57 6.12 -12.97
N VAL A 359 9.15 5.12 -13.59
CA VAL A 359 8.82 4.73 -14.97
C VAL A 359 8.26 3.32 -15.00
N VAL A 360 7.24 3.13 -15.81
CA VAL A 360 6.68 1.83 -16.20
C VAL A 360 6.56 1.80 -17.72
N VAL A 361 7.00 0.72 -18.35
CA VAL A 361 6.85 0.53 -19.79
C VAL A 361 5.87 -0.60 -20.02
N LEU A 362 4.85 -0.32 -20.81
CA LEU A 362 3.81 -1.28 -21.19
C LEU A 362 3.91 -1.63 -22.65
N GLN A 363 3.59 -2.86 -23.02
CA GLN A 363 3.41 -3.30 -24.39
C GLN A 363 2.35 -4.40 -24.43
N ASN A 364 1.32 -4.25 -25.26
CA ASN A 364 0.18 -5.18 -25.31
C ASN A 364 -0.39 -5.44 -23.90
N GLY A 365 -0.52 -4.43 -23.07
CA GLY A 365 -1.01 -4.54 -21.68
C GLY A 365 -0.07 -5.24 -20.70
N VAL A 366 1.11 -5.68 -21.12
CA VAL A 366 2.10 -6.33 -20.27
C VAL A 366 3.08 -5.29 -19.72
N VAL A 367 3.37 -5.35 -18.44
CA VAL A 367 4.45 -4.56 -17.83
C VAL A 367 5.79 -5.17 -18.23
N ILE A 368 6.50 -4.55 -19.17
CA ILE A 368 7.78 -5.07 -19.69
C ILE A 368 8.99 -4.52 -18.94
N ASP A 369 8.92 -3.29 -18.40
CA ASP A 369 9.98 -2.70 -17.58
C ASP A 369 9.41 -1.75 -16.52
N LYS A 370 10.18 -1.56 -15.43
CA LYS A 370 9.80 -0.71 -14.31
C LYS A 370 11.01 -0.28 -13.51
N TYR A 371 11.21 1.04 -13.34
CA TYR A 371 12.36 1.55 -12.61
C TYR A 371 12.13 2.93 -12.00
N ASN A 372 12.99 3.29 -11.05
CA ASN A 372 13.09 4.66 -10.56
C ASN A 372 13.94 5.48 -11.53
N VAL A 373 13.47 6.65 -11.97
CA VAL A 373 14.20 7.54 -12.90
C VAL A 373 15.62 7.85 -12.41
N ARG A 374 15.84 7.82 -11.09
CA ARG A 374 17.16 8.04 -10.48
C ARG A 374 18.20 7.01 -10.92
N ASN A 375 17.79 5.81 -11.30
CA ASN A 375 18.68 4.65 -11.53
C ASN A 375 19.08 4.43 -13.01
N ARG A 376 18.59 5.26 -13.90
CA ARG A 376 18.96 5.26 -15.34
C ARG A 376 19.47 6.60 -15.82
#